data_447adfe4cc497205b40a6b803c3334e7
#
_entry.id   447adfe4cc497205b40a6b803c3334e7
#
_cell.length_a   1.000
_cell.length_b   1.000
_cell.length_c   1.000
_cell.angle_alpha   90.00
_cell.angle_beta   90.00
_cell.angle_gamma   90.00
#
_symmetry.space_group_name_H-M   'P 1'
#
loop_
_entity.id
_entity.type
_entity.pdbx_description
1 polymer ?
#
loop_
_entity_poly.entity_id
_entity_poly.type
_entity_poly.pdbx_seq_one_letter_code
_entity_poly.pdbx_strand_id
1 'polypeptide(L)'
;MTDSEKQRIKQFEARVRQLILQYKTLQSNNKELTEKIEHNESVIKDLESQLAKSRHDYNTLKTAKMIEISDGDLTNAKQTITQLVREVNKCIGLLSTEQVTQSNK
;
A
#
# COMPACT_ATOMS: atom_id res chain seq x y z
N MET A 1 -52.56 39.25 39.66
CA MET A 1 -52.24 37.91 39.21
C MET A 1 -52.60 36.89 40.25
N THR A 2 -53.25 35.86 39.80
CA THR A 2 -53.54 34.70 40.65
C THR A 2 -52.29 33.89 40.92
N ASP A 3 -52.33 33.09 41.98
CA ASP A 3 -51.21 32.18 42.29
C ASP A 3 -50.97 31.16 41.17
N SER A 4 -52.07 30.72 40.53
CA SER A 4 -51.99 29.81 39.37
C SER A 4 -51.24 30.42 38.18
N GLU A 5 -51.47 31.67 37.88
CA GLU A 5 -50.78 32.40 36.82
C GLU A 5 -49.30 32.59 37.11
N LYS A 6 -48.97 32.94 38.36
CA LYS A 6 -47.57 33.07 38.81
C LYS A 6 -46.84 31.75 38.68
N GLN A 7 -47.49 30.64 39.03
CA GLN A 7 -46.92 29.31 38.94
C GLN A 7 -46.66 28.90 37.48
N ARG A 8 -47.55 29.24 36.57
CA ARG A 8 -47.38 29.02 35.13
C ARG A 8 -46.17 29.79 34.58
N ILE A 9 -46.01 31.04 34.99
CA ILE A 9 -44.89 31.90 34.59
C ILE A 9 -43.58 31.27 35.08
N LYS A 10 -43.52 30.81 36.32
CA LYS A 10 -42.34 30.15 36.85
C LYS A 10 -41.98 28.88 36.12
N GLN A 11 -42.99 28.06 35.79
CA GLN A 11 -42.78 26.86 34.98
C GLN A 11 -42.29 27.21 33.60
N PHE A 12 -42.81 28.23 32.96
CA PHE A 12 -42.35 28.70 31.64
C PHE A 12 -40.91 29.15 31.71
N GLU A 13 -40.54 29.95 32.70
CA GLU A 13 -39.16 30.40 32.91
C GLU A 13 -38.19 29.22 33.09
N ALA A 14 -38.58 28.22 33.89
CA ALA A 14 -37.78 27.03 34.11
C ALA A 14 -37.55 26.24 32.82
N ARG A 15 -38.59 26.10 32.00
CA ARG A 15 -38.50 25.43 30.69
C ARG A 15 -37.60 26.19 29.72
N VAL A 16 -37.70 27.53 29.70
CA VAL A 16 -36.85 28.35 28.88
C VAL A 16 -35.38 28.23 29.29
N ARG A 17 -35.09 28.25 30.58
CA ARG A 17 -33.73 28.04 31.10
C ARG A 17 -33.17 26.68 30.70
N GLN A 18 -34.01 25.65 30.86
CA GLN A 18 -33.63 24.28 30.48
C GLN A 18 -33.34 24.17 28.96
N LEU A 19 -34.16 24.81 28.16
CA LEU A 19 -33.97 24.86 26.70
C LEU A 19 -32.67 25.57 26.34
N ILE A 20 -32.34 26.67 26.97
CA ILE A 20 -31.08 27.37 26.81
C ILE A 20 -29.89 26.48 27.16
N LEU A 21 -29.98 25.76 28.29
CA LEU A 21 -28.93 24.83 28.68
C LEU A 21 -28.75 23.70 27.69
N GLN A 22 -29.82 23.13 27.17
CA GLN A 22 -29.79 22.10 26.16
C GLN A 22 -29.18 22.64 24.86
N TYR A 23 -29.53 23.85 24.47
CA TYR A 23 -28.95 24.49 23.28
C TYR A 23 -27.44 24.64 23.42
N LYS A 24 -26.96 25.14 24.57
CA LYS A 24 -25.53 25.29 24.84
C LYS A 24 -24.80 23.95 24.84
N THR A 25 -25.42 22.91 25.40
CA THR A 25 -24.86 21.56 25.39
C THR A 25 -24.76 21.02 23.97
N LEU A 26 -25.81 21.19 23.17
CA LEU A 26 -25.80 20.77 21.77
C LEU A 26 -24.75 21.53 20.95
N GLN A 27 -24.61 22.83 21.19
CA GLN A 27 -23.60 23.66 20.53
C GLN A 27 -22.19 23.17 20.88
N SER A 28 -21.95 22.87 22.16
CA SER A 28 -20.67 22.33 22.61
C SER A 28 -20.38 20.94 22.00
N ASN A 29 -21.38 20.06 21.99
CA ASN A 29 -21.26 18.74 21.39
C ASN A 29 -21.02 18.83 19.88
N ASN A 30 -21.69 19.75 19.23
CA ASN A 30 -21.54 19.96 17.79
C ASN A 30 -20.12 20.43 17.46
N LYS A 31 -19.57 21.35 18.24
CA LYS A 31 -18.20 21.81 18.10
C LYS A 31 -17.21 20.68 18.30
N GLU A 32 -17.39 19.89 19.35
CA GLU A 32 -16.54 18.74 19.65
C GLU A 32 -16.57 17.70 18.52
N LEU A 33 -17.76 17.39 18.00
CA LEU A 33 -17.93 16.46 16.88
C LEU A 33 -17.30 16.98 15.61
N THR A 34 -17.41 18.27 15.33
CA THR A 34 -16.76 18.91 14.17
C THR A 34 -15.24 18.79 14.27
N GLU A 35 -14.67 19.03 15.44
CA GLU A 35 -13.24 18.88 15.69
C GLU A 35 -12.79 17.42 15.51
N LYS A 36 -13.58 16.45 15.96
CA LYS A 36 -13.30 15.03 15.78
C LYS A 36 -13.33 14.64 14.31
N ILE A 37 -14.32 15.16 13.55
CA ILE A 37 -14.41 14.89 12.10
C ILE A 37 -13.19 15.45 11.39
N GLU A 38 -12.78 16.68 11.67
CA GLU A 38 -11.59 17.28 11.07
C GLU A 38 -10.32 16.49 11.39
N HIS A 39 -10.18 16.08 12.64
CA HIS A 39 -9.07 15.23 13.06
C HIS A 39 -9.06 13.89 12.32
N ASN A 40 -10.22 13.22 12.26
CA ASN A 40 -10.35 11.94 11.58
C ASN A 40 -10.08 12.06 10.07
N GLU A 41 -10.52 13.14 9.44
CA GLU A 41 -10.24 13.40 8.03
C GLU A 41 -8.73 13.57 7.78
N SER A 42 -8.04 14.27 8.68
CA SER A 42 -6.59 14.43 8.63
C SER A 42 -5.87 13.09 8.78
N VAL A 43 -6.31 12.25 9.72
CA VAL A 43 -5.75 10.91 9.93
C VAL A 43 -5.99 10.02 8.70
N ILE A 44 -7.19 10.08 8.11
CA ILE A 44 -7.52 9.31 6.91
C ILE A 44 -6.61 9.71 5.74
N LYS A 45 -6.39 11.00 5.52
CA LYS A 45 -5.48 11.48 4.47
C LYS A 45 -4.06 10.99 4.68
N ASP A 46 -3.59 11.03 5.92
CA ASP A 46 -2.25 10.55 6.26
C ASP A 46 -2.10 9.06 6.02
N LEU A 47 -3.10 8.27 6.45
CA LEU A 47 -3.13 6.83 6.23
C LEU A 47 -3.21 6.47 4.74
N GLU A 48 -4.01 7.19 3.96
CA GLU A 48 -4.08 7.01 2.51
C GLU A 48 -2.73 7.28 1.84
N SER A 49 -2.04 8.34 2.27
CA SER A 49 -0.71 8.68 1.78
C SER A 49 0.31 7.60 2.12
N GLN A 50 0.31 7.10 3.36
CA GLN A 50 1.18 6.02 3.79
C GLN A 50 0.91 4.73 3.03
N LEU A 51 -0.37 4.43 2.79
CA LEU A 51 -0.78 3.25 2.03
C LEU A 51 -0.31 3.34 0.57
N ALA A 52 -0.49 4.50 -0.06
CA ALA A 52 -0.03 4.73 -1.44
C ALA A 52 1.49 4.55 -1.56
N LYS A 53 2.25 5.11 -0.61
CA LYS A 53 3.70 4.95 -0.55
C LYS A 53 4.11 3.49 -0.36
N SER A 54 3.45 2.79 0.56
CA SER A 54 3.72 1.38 0.84
C SER A 54 3.43 0.50 -0.37
N ARG A 55 2.35 0.75 -1.09
CA ARG A 55 2.02 0.05 -2.35
C ARG A 55 3.06 0.32 -3.43
N HIS A 56 3.48 1.57 -3.55
CA HIS A 56 4.52 1.95 -4.51
C HIS A 56 5.84 1.23 -4.19
N ASP A 57 6.26 1.24 -2.93
CA ASP A 57 7.48 0.56 -2.49
C ASP A 57 7.40 -0.95 -2.71
N TYR A 58 6.24 -1.55 -2.42
CA TYR A 58 6.00 -2.97 -2.69
C TYR A 58 6.10 -3.30 -4.17
N ASN A 59 5.46 -2.53 -5.03
CA ASN A 59 5.50 -2.74 -6.48
C ASN A 59 6.91 -2.54 -7.04
N THR A 60 7.64 -1.55 -6.54
CA THR A 60 9.03 -1.31 -6.93
C THR A 60 9.92 -2.50 -6.54
N LEU A 61 9.78 -2.99 -5.31
CA LEU A 61 10.53 -4.14 -4.82
C LEU A 61 10.19 -5.41 -5.60
N LYS A 62 8.91 -5.63 -5.88
CA LYS A 62 8.43 -6.76 -6.67
C LYS A 62 9.00 -6.73 -8.09
N THR A 63 8.98 -5.57 -8.72
CA THR A 63 9.55 -5.38 -10.07
C THR A 63 11.05 -5.62 -10.08
N ALA A 64 11.77 -5.07 -9.10
CA ALA A 64 13.21 -5.29 -8.95
C ALA A 64 13.55 -6.77 -8.79
N LYS A 65 12.77 -7.49 -7.99
CA LYS A 65 12.96 -8.94 -7.80
C LYS A 65 12.68 -9.74 -9.07
N MET A 66 11.66 -9.36 -9.84
CA MET A 66 11.36 -9.98 -11.13
C MET A 66 12.52 -9.78 -12.12
N ILE A 67 13.08 -8.58 -12.19
CA ILE A 67 14.24 -8.27 -13.03
C ILE A 67 15.44 -9.10 -12.60
N GLU A 68 15.72 -9.21 -11.33
CA GLU A 68 16.81 -10.01 -10.78
C GLU A 68 16.69 -11.49 -11.16
N ILE A 69 15.48 -12.06 -11.05
CA ILE A 69 15.21 -13.45 -11.44
C ILE A 69 15.41 -13.62 -12.95
N SER A 70 14.91 -12.69 -13.77
CA SER A 70 15.07 -12.74 -15.22
C SER A 70 16.53 -12.63 -15.65
N ASP A 71 17.32 -11.78 -15.02
CA ASP A 71 18.76 -11.66 -15.28
C ASP A 71 19.51 -12.92 -14.87
N GLY A 72 19.15 -13.54 -13.76
CA GLY A 72 19.70 -14.80 -13.30
C GLY A 72 19.41 -15.93 -14.30
N ASP A 73 18.18 -16.04 -14.76
CA ASP A 73 17.79 -17.03 -15.77
C ASP A 73 18.52 -16.83 -17.09
N LEU A 74 18.69 -15.60 -17.52
CA LEU A 74 19.41 -15.25 -18.74
C LEU A 74 20.89 -15.63 -18.64
N THR A 75 21.52 -15.34 -17.50
CA THR A 75 22.92 -15.71 -17.23
C THR A 75 23.09 -17.22 -17.26
N ASN A 76 22.21 -17.97 -16.61
CA ASN A 76 22.25 -19.43 -16.63
C ASN A 76 22.07 -19.99 -18.04
N ALA A 77 21.15 -19.44 -18.82
CA ALA A 77 20.94 -19.85 -20.22
C ALA A 77 22.20 -19.61 -21.05
N LYS A 78 22.86 -18.46 -20.91
CA LYS A 78 24.12 -18.15 -21.60
C LYS A 78 25.23 -19.12 -21.24
N GLN A 79 25.36 -19.45 -19.95
CA GLN A 79 26.38 -20.42 -19.49
C GLN A 79 26.14 -21.80 -20.07
N THR A 80 24.90 -22.26 -20.12
CA THR A 80 24.50 -23.54 -20.72
C THR A 80 24.84 -23.60 -22.20
N ILE A 81 24.49 -22.58 -22.95
CA ILE A 81 24.81 -22.46 -24.38
C ILE A 81 26.33 -22.50 -24.61
N THR A 82 27.08 -21.73 -23.83
CA THR A 82 28.54 -21.69 -23.94
C THR A 82 29.15 -23.06 -23.69
N GLN A 83 28.66 -23.77 -22.69
CA GLN A 83 29.11 -25.12 -22.37
C GLN A 83 28.79 -26.12 -23.50
N LEU A 84 27.59 -26.08 -24.05
CA LEU A 84 27.18 -26.92 -25.18
C LEU A 84 28.06 -26.65 -26.43
N VAL A 85 28.35 -25.41 -26.72
CA VAL A 85 29.22 -25.04 -27.85
C VAL A 85 30.63 -25.61 -27.63
N ARG A 86 31.17 -25.54 -26.44
CA ARG A 86 32.48 -26.13 -26.12
C ARG A 86 32.48 -27.65 -26.28
N GLU A 87 31.43 -28.33 -25.85
CA GLU A 87 31.27 -29.77 -26.00
C GLU A 87 31.18 -30.19 -27.47
N VAL A 88 30.40 -29.45 -28.24
CA VAL A 88 30.29 -29.69 -29.70
C VAL A 88 31.62 -29.49 -30.41
N ASN A 89 32.34 -28.41 -30.11
CA ASN A 89 33.67 -28.14 -30.68
C ASN A 89 34.68 -29.23 -30.29
N LYS A 90 34.59 -29.73 -29.08
CA LYS A 90 35.42 -30.84 -28.60
C LYS A 90 35.16 -32.11 -29.41
N CYS A 91 33.88 -32.43 -29.63
CA CYS A 91 33.51 -33.59 -30.46
C CYS A 91 33.98 -33.42 -31.91
N ILE A 92 33.85 -32.26 -32.49
CA ILE A 92 34.32 -31.96 -33.84
C ILE A 92 35.86 -32.14 -33.93
N GLY A 93 36.57 -31.63 -32.91
CA GLY A 93 38.03 -31.80 -32.82
C GLY A 93 38.46 -33.25 -32.78
N LEU A 94 37.77 -34.05 -31.96
CA LEU A 94 38.05 -35.49 -31.88
C LEU A 94 37.78 -36.24 -33.19
N LEU A 95 36.65 -35.92 -33.84
CA LEU A 95 36.30 -36.50 -35.13
C LEU A 95 37.31 -36.13 -36.22
N SER A 96 37.72 -34.87 -36.27
CA SER A 96 38.75 -34.42 -37.20
C SER A 96 40.08 -35.11 -36.98
N THR A 97 40.48 -35.33 -35.75
CA THR A 97 41.71 -36.07 -35.41
C THR A 97 41.64 -37.54 -35.83
N GLU A 98 40.48 -38.19 -35.61
CA GLU A 98 40.28 -39.56 -36.07
C GLU A 98 40.31 -39.68 -37.58
N GLN A 99 39.64 -38.76 -38.29
CA GLN A 99 39.69 -38.75 -39.76
C GLN A 99 41.08 -38.56 -40.31
N VAL A 100 41.87 -37.66 -39.75
CA VAL A 100 43.26 -37.46 -40.15
C VAL A 100 44.09 -38.70 -39.89
N THR A 101 43.92 -39.33 -38.76
CA THR A 101 44.62 -40.58 -38.42
C THR A 101 44.21 -41.72 -39.35
N GLN A 102 42.96 -41.85 -39.72
CA GLN A 102 42.48 -42.85 -40.67
C GLN A 102 42.92 -42.59 -42.08
N SER A 103 42.97 -41.34 -42.51
CA SER A 103 43.41 -40.99 -43.88
C SER A 103 44.93 -41.17 -44.07
N ASN A 104 45.73 -41.15 -43.02
CA ASN A 104 47.17 -41.40 -43.07
C ASN A 104 47.55 -42.89 -43.02
N LYS A 105 46.56 -43.71 -42.90
CA LYS A 105 46.73 -45.17 -43.02
C LYS A 105 46.49 -45.62 -44.44
#